data_7a22b06dc8967b4557fbc66ca174e351
#
_entry.id   7a22b06dc8967b4557fbc66ca174e351
#
_cell.length_a   1.000
_cell.length_b   1.000
_cell.length_c   1.000
_cell.angle_alpha   90.00
_cell.angle_beta   90.00
_cell.angle_gamma   90.00
#
_symmetry.space_group_name_H-M   'P 1'
#
loop_
_entity.id
_entity.type
_entity.pdbx_description
1 polymer ?
#
loop_
_entity_poly.entity_id
_entity_poly.type
_entity_poly.pdbx_seq_one_letter_code
_entity_poly.pdbx_strand_id
1 'polypeptide(L)'
;MNNILPKKALRSLNTYRPAVAEKKTKDVVRLSVNEGALGPSPNAIKAIKEWSLENHLFHRYPDQIDQGLINAIANRYKLIQENIVLGNGSDDLIQLICNAFLD
;
A
#
# COMPACT_ATOMS: atom_id res chain seq x y z
N MET A 1 31.44 15.92 -13.94
CA MET A 1 30.04 15.59 -13.59
C MET A 1 29.88 15.66 -12.09
N ASN A 2 29.04 16.54 -11.58
CA ASN A 2 28.78 16.59 -10.14
C ASN A 2 27.96 15.37 -9.75
N ASN A 3 28.56 14.46 -9.00
CA ASN A 3 27.83 13.31 -8.47
C ASN A 3 26.78 13.80 -7.46
N ILE A 4 25.51 13.60 -7.78
CA ILE A 4 24.41 13.81 -6.84
C ILE A 4 24.52 12.71 -5.78
N LEU A 5 24.89 13.10 -4.56
CA LEU A 5 25.03 12.17 -3.44
C LEU A 5 23.79 12.24 -2.53
N PRO A 6 23.38 11.11 -1.93
CA PRO A 6 22.32 11.12 -0.93
C PRO A 6 22.69 11.97 0.29
N LYS A 7 21.69 12.39 1.07
CA LYS A 7 21.92 13.08 2.35
C LYS A 7 22.93 12.32 3.19
N LYS A 8 23.79 13.05 3.92
CA LYS A 8 24.89 12.47 4.71
C LYS A 8 24.42 11.34 5.64
N ALA A 9 23.28 11.53 6.30
CA ALA A 9 22.69 10.53 7.19
C ALA A 9 22.29 9.21 6.48
N LEU A 10 22.06 9.24 5.17
CA LEU A 10 21.64 8.05 4.41
C LEU A 10 22.83 7.26 3.84
N ARG A 11 24.04 7.84 3.85
CA ARG A 11 25.21 7.21 3.21
C ARG A 11 25.73 5.98 3.96
N SER A 12 25.42 5.88 5.26
CA SER A 12 25.80 4.76 6.12
C SER A 12 24.73 3.67 6.22
N LEU A 13 23.55 3.88 5.64
CA LEU A 13 22.49 2.90 5.69
C LEU A 13 22.70 1.80 4.66
N ASN A 14 22.55 0.56 5.11
CA ASN A 14 22.50 -0.57 4.20
C ASN A 14 21.19 -0.53 3.41
N THR A 15 21.27 -0.83 2.11
CA THR A 15 20.07 -0.97 1.28
C THR A 15 19.15 -2.03 1.87
N TYR A 16 17.91 -1.65 2.20
CA TYR A 16 16.88 -2.62 2.56
C TYR A 16 16.68 -3.59 1.39
N ARG A 17 16.87 -4.85 1.66
CA ARG A 17 16.53 -5.92 0.72
C ARG A 17 15.34 -6.66 1.34
N PRO A 18 14.13 -6.49 0.79
CA PRO A 18 13.02 -7.34 1.20
C PRO A 18 13.45 -8.79 1.04
N ALA A 19 13.00 -9.66 1.94
CA ALA A 19 13.28 -11.09 1.83
C ALA A 19 12.94 -11.53 0.40
N VAL A 20 13.96 -11.69 -0.42
CA VAL A 20 13.82 -12.06 -1.82
C VAL A 20 13.04 -13.34 -1.85
N ALA A 21 12.08 -13.43 -2.77
CA ALA A 21 11.46 -14.67 -3.11
C ALA A 21 12.57 -15.64 -3.57
N GLU A 22 13.18 -16.33 -2.61
CA GLU A 22 13.99 -17.49 -2.96
C GLU A 22 13.12 -18.35 -3.87
N LYS A 23 13.73 -18.89 -4.92
CA LYS A 23 13.08 -19.72 -5.94
C LYS A 23 11.97 -20.54 -5.28
N LYS A 24 10.75 -20.47 -5.83
CA LYS A 24 9.59 -21.23 -5.40
C LYS A 24 9.97 -22.70 -5.20
N THR A 25 10.49 -23.03 -4.04
CA THR A 25 10.58 -24.42 -3.59
C THR A 25 9.17 -24.77 -3.15
N LYS A 26 8.58 -25.79 -3.76
CA LYS A 26 7.17 -26.19 -3.59
C LYS A 26 6.77 -26.46 -2.12
N ASP A 27 7.74 -26.60 -1.23
CA ASP A 27 7.54 -27.05 0.14
C ASP A 27 7.84 -25.99 1.21
N VAL A 28 8.04 -24.73 0.82
CA VAL A 28 8.32 -23.65 1.78
C VAL A 28 7.08 -22.81 2.05
N VAL A 29 6.62 -22.82 3.29
CA VAL A 29 5.59 -21.90 3.78
C VAL A 29 6.24 -20.59 4.17
N ARG A 30 5.90 -19.52 3.47
CA ARG A 30 6.40 -18.18 3.77
C ARG A 30 5.50 -17.53 4.82
N LEU A 31 6.10 -17.17 5.96
CA LEU A 31 5.44 -16.46 7.06
C LEU A 31 5.94 -15.02 7.23
N SER A 32 6.74 -14.52 6.27
CA SER A 32 7.24 -13.15 6.25
C SER A 32 6.28 -12.23 5.51
N VAL A 33 6.42 -10.92 5.75
CA VAL A 33 5.72 -9.82 5.06
C VAL A 33 4.19 -9.83 5.15
N ASN A 34 3.62 -10.55 6.10
CA ASN A 34 2.18 -10.59 6.40
C ASN A 34 1.28 -10.94 5.18
N GLU A 35 1.79 -11.72 4.23
CA GLU A 35 0.99 -12.20 3.11
C GLU A 35 -0.11 -13.15 3.59
N GLY A 36 -1.35 -12.91 3.16
CA GLY A 36 -2.46 -13.79 3.51
C GLY A 36 -2.39 -15.12 2.76
N ALA A 37 -2.27 -16.22 3.50
CA ALA A 37 -2.17 -17.59 2.93
C ALA A 37 -3.41 -18.01 2.12
N LEU A 38 -4.57 -17.42 2.41
CA LEU A 38 -5.84 -17.74 1.77
C LEU A 38 -6.10 -16.97 0.47
N GLY A 39 -5.23 -16.01 0.14
CA GLY A 39 -5.43 -15.11 -1.00
C GLY A 39 -6.54 -14.08 -0.75
N PRO A 40 -6.90 -13.30 -1.77
CA PRO A 40 -7.93 -12.26 -1.67
C PRO A 40 -9.33 -12.85 -1.60
N SER A 41 -10.25 -12.11 -0.97
CA SER A 41 -11.66 -12.48 -0.92
C SER A 41 -12.25 -12.69 -2.33
N PRO A 42 -13.02 -13.77 -2.58
CA PRO A 42 -13.71 -13.96 -3.86
C PRO A 42 -14.61 -12.78 -4.24
N ASN A 43 -15.24 -12.14 -3.28
CA ASN A 43 -16.08 -10.95 -3.52
C ASN A 43 -15.23 -9.75 -3.96
N ALA A 44 -14.03 -9.56 -3.41
CA ALA A 44 -13.13 -8.51 -3.86
C ALA A 44 -12.68 -8.73 -5.31
N ILE A 45 -12.32 -9.97 -5.67
CA ILE A 45 -11.95 -10.33 -7.05
C ILE A 45 -13.12 -10.10 -8.00
N LYS A 46 -14.33 -10.48 -7.60
CA LYS A 46 -15.54 -10.25 -8.39
C LYS A 46 -15.76 -8.76 -8.63
N ALA A 47 -15.72 -7.95 -7.57
CA ALA A 47 -15.91 -6.50 -7.66
C ALA A 47 -14.88 -5.83 -8.59
N ILE A 48 -13.59 -6.22 -8.51
CA ILE A 48 -12.55 -5.70 -9.41
C ILE A 48 -12.85 -6.05 -10.86
N LYS A 49 -13.25 -7.29 -11.13
CA LYS A 49 -13.59 -7.73 -12.51
C LYS A 49 -14.77 -6.96 -13.06
N GLU A 50 -15.84 -6.83 -12.30
CA GLU A 50 -17.06 -6.10 -12.71
C GLU A 50 -16.71 -4.63 -12.99
N TRP A 51 -16.00 -3.97 -12.06
CA TRP A 51 -15.58 -2.58 -12.24
C TRP A 51 -14.70 -2.39 -13.49
N SER A 52 -13.75 -3.31 -13.74
CA SER A 52 -12.85 -3.22 -14.89
C SER A 52 -13.58 -3.38 -16.23
N LEU A 53 -14.63 -4.18 -16.28
CA LEU A 53 -15.43 -4.40 -17.49
C LEU A 53 -16.38 -3.23 -17.77
N GLU A 54 -16.93 -2.62 -16.73
CA GLU A 54 -17.93 -1.56 -16.86
C GLU A 54 -17.32 -0.20 -17.16
N ASN A 55 -16.21 0.12 -16.54
CA ASN A 55 -15.72 1.50 -16.51
C ASN A 55 -14.56 1.78 -17.45
N HIS A 56 -13.66 0.82 -17.70
CA HIS A 56 -12.44 1.01 -18.52
C HIS A 56 -11.63 2.28 -18.19
N LEU A 57 -11.74 2.79 -16.95
CA LEU A 57 -11.23 4.10 -16.55
C LEU A 57 -9.84 4.07 -15.91
N PHE A 58 -9.08 3.00 -16.11
CA PHE A 58 -7.73 2.82 -15.56
C PHE A 58 -6.75 3.96 -15.90
N HIS A 59 -7.02 4.72 -16.95
CA HIS A 59 -6.21 5.84 -17.39
C HIS A 59 -6.59 7.17 -16.71
N ARG A 60 -7.63 7.17 -15.88
CA ARG A 60 -8.07 8.36 -15.15
C ARG A 60 -7.43 8.42 -13.77
N TYR A 61 -7.16 9.63 -13.34
CA TYR A 61 -6.84 9.83 -11.93
C TYR A 61 -8.05 9.45 -11.07
N PRO A 62 -7.81 8.79 -9.93
CA PRO A 62 -8.88 8.60 -8.95
C PRO A 62 -9.36 9.95 -8.43
N ASP A 63 -10.57 10.00 -7.93
CA ASP A 63 -11.02 11.14 -7.16
C ASP A 63 -10.03 11.40 -6.02
N GLN A 64 -9.74 12.67 -5.73
CA GLN A 64 -8.71 13.05 -4.75
C GLN A 64 -8.95 12.41 -3.37
N ILE A 65 -10.19 12.12 -3.05
CA ILE A 65 -10.61 11.44 -1.83
C ILE A 65 -11.63 10.38 -2.23
N ASP A 66 -11.29 9.11 -2.05
CA ASP A 66 -12.28 8.03 -2.21
C ASP A 66 -13.25 8.03 -1.02
N GLN A 67 -14.28 8.87 -1.15
CA GLN A 67 -15.29 9.02 -0.10
C GLN A 67 -16.05 7.72 0.17
N GLY A 68 -16.21 6.88 -0.83
CA GLY A 68 -16.87 5.58 -0.69
C GLY A 68 -16.08 4.66 0.23
N LEU A 69 -14.76 4.58 0.04
CA LEU A 69 -13.88 3.76 0.87
C LEU A 69 -13.77 4.31 2.30
N ILE A 70 -13.62 5.65 2.45
CA ILE A 70 -13.58 6.28 3.77
C ILE A 70 -14.88 5.98 4.54
N ASN A 71 -16.04 6.14 3.91
CA ASN A 71 -17.33 5.84 4.55
C ASN A 71 -17.45 4.36 4.96
N ALA A 72 -16.99 3.44 4.11
CA ALA A 72 -17.03 2.01 4.41
C ALA A 72 -16.13 1.66 5.60
N ILE A 73 -14.94 2.24 5.67
CA ILE A 73 -14.01 2.07 6.80
C ILE A 73 -14.59 2.68 8.08
N ALA A 74 -15.07 3.93 8.02
CA ALA A 74 -15.68 4.63 9.14
C ALA A 74 -16.82 3.81 9.75
N ASN A 75 -17.75 3.34 8.92
CA ASN A 75 -18.87 2.51 9.35
C ASN A 75 -18.42 1.19 9.98
N ARG A 76 -17.43 0.52 9.37
CA ARG A 76 -16.91 -0.76 9.84
C ARG A 76 -16.27 -0.68 11.21
N TYR A 77 -15.52 0.39 11.46
CA TYR A 77 -14.75 0.58 12.69
C TYR A 77 -15.38 1.56 13.67
N LYS A 78 -16.56 2.09 13.37
CA LYS A 78 -17.28 3.09 14.20
C LYS A 78 -16.43 4.33 14.46
N LEU A 79 -15.77 4.81 13.43
CA LEU A 79 -14.96 6.01 13.41
C LEU A 79 -15.68 7.15 12.71
N ILE A 80 -15.23 8.37 12.88
CA ILE A 80 -15.59 9.50 12.03
C ILE A 80 -14.62 9.56 10.83
N GLN A 81 -15.04 10.17 9.73
CA GLN A 81 -14.27 10.21 8.49
C GLN A 81 -12.92 10.90 8.67
N GLU A 82 -12.85 11.92 9.50
CA GLU A 82 -11.65 12.70 9.83
C GLU A 82 -10.57 11.89 10.55
N ASN A 83 -10.89 10.71 11.05
CA ASN A 83 -9.91 9.77 11.63
C ASN A 83 -9.26 8.85 10.60
N ILE A 84 -9.58 9.01 9.32
CA ILE A 84 -9.15 8.08 8.27
C ILE A 84 -8.33 8.81 7.22
N VAL A 85 -7.13 8.32 6.97
CA VAL A 85 -6.27 8.75 5.87
C VAL A 85 -5.99 7.55 4.98
N LEU A 86 -6.17 7.73 3.69
CA LEU A 86 -5.88 6.71 2.68
C LEU A 86 -4.52 6.97 2.03
N GLY A 87 -3.84 5.90 1.65
CA GLY A 87 -2.57 5.94 0.93
C GLY A 87 -2.28 4.62 0.22
N ASN A 88 -1.18 4.57 -0.51
CA ASN A 88 -0.75 3.37 -1.25
C ASN A 88 -0.06 2.35 -0.32
N GLY A 89 -0.74 1.95 0.72
CA GLY A 89 -0.21 1.07 1.76
C GLY A 89 0.41 1.82 2.93
N SER A 90 0.81 1.05 3.96
CA SER A 90 1.34 1.61 5.21
C SER A 90 2.65 2.36 5.03
N ASP A 91 3.51 1.93 4.12
CA ASP A 91 4.82 2.56 3.90
C ASP A 91 4.68 3.98 3.37
N ASP A 92 3.74 4.21 2.46
CA ASP A 92 3.40 5.54 1.95
C ASP A 92 2.89 6.44 3.08
N LEU A 93 1.94 5.94 3.88
CA LEU A 93 1.39 6.68 5.01
C LEU A 93 2.44 7.00 6.09
N ILE A 94 3.34 6.07 6.41
CA ILE A 94 4.43 6.31 7.35
C ILE A 94 5.33 7.44 6.84
N GLN A 95 5.68 7.40 5.56
CA GLN A 95 6.52 8.45 4.96
C GLN A 95 5.82 9.82 5.02
N LEU A 96 4.53 9.88 4.69
CA LEU A 96 3.75 11.11 4.77
C LEU A 96 3.68 11.66 6.21
N ILE A 97 3.46 10.79 7.19
CA ILE A 97 3.45 11.17 8.61
C ILE A 97 4.81 11.71 9.03
N CYS A 98 5.89 10.99 8.70
CA CYS A 98 7.24 11.46 9.02
C CYS A 98 7.54 12.84 8.39
N ASN A 99 7.15 13.04 7.15
CA ASN A 99 7.37 14.32 6.46
C ASN A 99 6.51 15.47 7.04
N ALA A 100 5.34 15.17 7.61
CA ALA A 100 4.43 16.16 8.13
C ALA A 100 4.74 16.56 9.59
N PHE A 101 5.32 15.66 10.38
CA PHE A 101 5.41 15.82 11.83
C PHE A 101 6.85 15.70 12.39
N LEU A 102 7.83 15.27 11.60
CA LEU A 102 9.21 15.12 12.05
C LEU A 102 10.14 16.08 11.33
N ASP A 103 11.00 16.78 12.09
CA ASP A 103 12.03 17.69 11.59
C ASP A 103 13.28 16.94 11.06
#